data_8da27f8b85ac61a9bbdcc09850daed20
#
_entry.id   8da27f8b85ac61a9bbdcc09850daed20
#
_cell.length_a   1.000
_cell.length_b   1.000
_cell.length_c   1.000
_cell.angle_alpha   90.00
_cell.angle_beta   90.00
_cell.angle_gamma   90.00
#
_symmetry.space_group_name_H-M   'P 1'
#
loop_
_entity.id
_entity.type
_entity.pdbx_description
1 polymer ?
#
loop_
_entity_poly.entity_id
_entity_poly.type
_entity_poly.pdbx_seq_one_letter_code
_entity_poly.pdbx_strand_id
1 'polypeptide(L)'
;MNCAEAAPAYLRFDNGPEFGAQAVNDWCRFNGAASLFIDPGAPWQNAWIESFNGRLRDELLNSWQFDSLLEARVIIEHWHCDYANRPHSAHGELTPTDPKVDHDPRTPSRIATGPPDGLPGTTHRRGPGKGNTNMADGLTPHFADVQAHYDLSDDFFRLFLDPTQTYTCAYFLGEDMTLEEAQIAKIDLALSKLGLRPGMTLLDIGCGWGSAMRRAIEKCDVNVIGLTLSKNQVAYVEQEFALSDSPRSKRVLLEGWEGFHEPVDRIVAIGPLEHVGYDRYDAFFERAYDLLPDGGTFLLHTITKLSEKEIIESGLPLTMKIVEFGDFMQTEIFPGGALPTIQMVKDHSAKAGFKLKRRQSLQRHYAKTLDLWAAALEAHKSEAIAIQSEEVYERYMKYLTGCADLFRKGYTDLNQFTLRK
;
A
#
# COMPACT_ATOMS: atom_id res chain seq x y z
N MET A 1 23.87 6.45 14.34
CA MET A 1 25.16 7.13 14.67
C MET A 1 25.19 8.40 13.85
N ASN A 2 25.28 9.56 14.49
CA ASN A 2 25.33 10.86 13.81
C ASN A 2 26.72 11.02 13.13
N CYS A 3 26.73 11.05 11.80
CA CYS A 3 27.95 11.41 11.04
C CYS A 3 28.16 12.93 10.92
N ALA A 4 27.72 13.72 11.90
CA ALA A 4 27.82 15.16 11.88
C ALA A 4 28.78 15.63 12.98
N GLU A 5 30.10 15.53 12.76
CA GLU A 5 31.07 16.03 13.74
C GLU A 5 31.79 17.33 13.37
N ALA A 6 31.75 17.83 12.17
CA ALA A 6 32.14 19.23 11.85
C ALA A 6 31.60 19.64 10.49
N ALA A 7 31.17 20.90 10.35
CA ALA A 7 30.91 21.45 9.02
C ALA A 7 32.22 21.45 8.21
N PRO A 8 32.19 21.10 6.91
CA PRO A 8 33.39 21.14 6.06
C PRO A 8 33.94 22.57 5.98
N ALA A 9 35.26 22.72 5.94
CA ALA A 9 35.89 24.04 5.80
C ALA A 9 35.47 24.72 4.50
N TYR A 10 35.20 23.96 3.44
CA TYR A 10 34.85 24.45 2.11
C TYR A 10 33.76 23.60 1.49
N LEU A 11 32.82 24.23 0.77
CA LEU A 11 31.90 23.59 -0.15
C LEU A 11 32.19 24.07 -1.57
N ARG A 12 32.38 23.14 -2.50
CA ARG A 12 32.61 23.46 -3.91
C ARG A 12 31.33 23.27 -4.69
N PHE A 13 30.98 24.29 -5.46
CA PHE A 13 29.75 24.34 -6.28
C PHE A 13 30.12 24.54 -7.75
N ASP A 14 29.26 24.09 -8.65
CA ASP A 14 29.23 24.58 -10.02
C ASP A 14 28.62 26.00 -10.06
N ASN A 15 28.53 26.57 -11.28
CA ASN A 15 28.01 27.91 -11.45
C ASN A 15 26.45 27.92 -11.67
N GLY A 16 25.73 26.87 -11.23
CA GLY A 16 24.26 26.82 -11.30
C GLY A 16 23.60 27.92 -10.44
N PRO A 17 22.50 28.51 -10.92
CA PRO A 17 21.82 29.58 -10.19
C PRO A 17 21.28 29.15 -8.82
N GLU A 18 21.01 27.87 -8.62
CA GLU A 18 20.57 27.29 -7.36
C GLU A 18 21.61 27.40 -6.25
N PHE A 19 22.90 27.31 -6.57
CA PHE A 19 24.00 27.44 -5.61
C PHE A 19 24.38 28.89 -5.32
N GLY A 20 23.97 29.83 -6.19
CA GLY A 20 24.03 31.26 -5.95
C GLY A 20 22.92 31.80 -5.03
N ALA A 21 21.95 30.96 -4.64
CA ALA A 21 20.83 31.37 -3.82
C ALA A 21 21.25 31.86 -2.43
N GLN A 22 20.62 32.94 -1.95
CA GLN A 22 20.93 33.56 -0.65
C GLN A 22 20.87 32.55 0.49
N ALA A 23 19.93 31.61 0.48
CA ALA A 23 19.78 30.58 1.50
C ALA A 23 21.00 29.65 1.63
N VAL A 24 21.66 29.31 0.52
CA VAL A 24 22.88 28.48 0.51
C VAL A 24 24.05 29.27 1.09
N ASN A 25 24.19 30.51 0.70
CA ASN A 25 25.25 31.40 1.22
C ASN A 25 25.08 31.66 2.72
N ASP A 26 23.87 31.87 3.18
CA ASP A 26 23.56 32.08 4.61
C ASP A 26 23.84 30.80 5.40
N TRP A 27 23.49 29.62 4.88
CA TRP A 27 23.82 28.34 5.50
C TRP A 27 25.33 28.13 5.63
N CYS A 28 26.09 28.40 4.57
CA CYS A 28 27.55 28.31 4.60
C CYS A 28 28.15 29.22 5.68
N ARG A 29 27.71 30.48 5.74
CA ARG A 29 28.17 31.44 6.76
C ARG A 29 27.84 30.98 8.18
N PHE A 30 26.60 30.49 8.39
CA PHE A 30 26.13 30.03 9.69
C PHE A 30 26.95 28.83 10.19
N ASN A 31 27.34 27.91 9.30
CA ASN A 31 28.10 26.72 9.65
C ASN A 31 29.62 26.89 9.53
N GLY A 32 30.10 28.09 9.23
CA GLY A 32 31.55 28.37 9.12
C GLY A 32 32.25 27.76 7.89
N ALA A 33 31.45 27.37 6.88
CA ALA A 33 31.97 26.82 5.62
C ALA A 33 32.20 27.94 4.58
N ALA A 34 33.33 27.89 3.85
CA ALA A 34 33.57 28.79 2.71
C ALA A 34 33.01 28.19 1.42
N SER A 35 32.37 29.03 0.60
CA SER A 35 31.86 28.65 -0.72
C SER A 35 32.97 28.80 -1.77
N LEU A 36 33.25 27.75 -2.54
CA LEU A 36 34.14 27.76 -3.69
C LEU A 36 33.35 27.44 -4.94
N PHE A 37 33.47 28.28 -5.98
CA PHE A 37 32.87 28.00 -7.27
C PHE A 37 33.94 27.52 -8.24
N ILE A 38 33.59 26.61 -9.16
CA ILE A 38 34.46 26.19 -10.25
C ILE A 38 34.67 27.34 -11.26
N ASP A 39 35.77 27.32 -11.97
CA ASP A 39 35.99 28.30 -13.04
C ASP A 39 34.95 28.11 -14.15
N PRO A 40 34.42 29.20 -14.75
CA PRO A 40 33.51 29.10 -15.88
C PRO A 40 34.14 28.27 -17.03
N GLY A 41 33.42 27.20 -17.44
CA GLY A 41 33.89 26.29 -18.49
C GLY A 41 34.90 25.22 -18.04
N ALA A 42 35.07 25.01 -16.72
CA ALA A 42 35.98 24.02 -16.16
C ALA A 42 35.24 22.88 -15.40
N PRO A 43 34.34 22.07 -16.02
CA PRO A 43 33.58 21.03 -15.34
C PRO A 43 34.46 19.99 -14.66
N TRP A 44 35.67 19.74 -15.17
CA TRP A 44 36.62 18.79 -14.54
C TRP A 44 37.02 19.18 -13.10
N GLN A 45 36.85 20.43 -12.70
CA GLN A 45 37.06 20.85 -11.32
C GLN A 45 35.95 20.31 -10.38
N ASN A 46 34.85 19.82 -10.92
CA ASN A 46 33.74 19.23 -10.17
C ASN A 46 33.57 17.72 -10.42
N ALA A 47 34.59 17.06 -10.99
CA ALA A 47 34.52 15.66 -11.44
C ALA A 47 34.08 14.67 -10.32
N TRP A 48 34.39 14.98 -9.06
CA TRP A 48 33.99 14.15 -7.92
C TRP A 48 32.49 14.09 -7.73
N ILE A 49 31.83 15.24 -7.77
CA ILE A 49 30.36 15.29 -7.61
C ILE A 49 29.65 14.73 -8.84
N GLU A 50 30.24 14.90 -10.03
CA GLU A 50 29.71 14.28 -11.25
C GLU A 50 29.79 12.76 -11.19
N SER A 51 30.93 12.21 -10.71
CA SER A 51 31.09 10.77 -10.49
C SER A 51 30.13 10.24 -9.42
N PHE A 52 29.94 10.97 -8.31
CA PHE A 52 28.99 10.63 -7.27
C PHE A 52 27.56 10.65 -7.81
N ASN A 53 27.16 11.71 -8.52
CA ASN A 53 25.83 11.84 -9.12
C ASN A 53 25.56 10.77 -10.18
N GLY A 54 26.59 10.39 -10.96
CA GLY A 54 26.52 9.27 -11.89
C GLY A 54 26.18 7.97 -11.18
N ARG A 55 26.93 7.63 -10.13
CA ARG A 55 26.67 6.42 -9.32
C ARG A 55 25.35 6.45 -8.60
N LEU A 56 24.96 7.57 -8.02
CA LEU A 56 23.65 7.74 -7.40
C LEU A 56 22.53 7.45 -8.40
N ARG A 57 22.67 7.95 -9.63
CA ARG A 57 21.70 7.68 -10.70
C ARG A 57 21.69 6.22 -11.12
N ASP A 58 22.86 5.64 -11.37
CA ASP A 58 22.99 4.29 -11.93
C ASP A 58 22.64 3.21 -10.91
N GLU A 59 23.04 3.39 -9.66
CA GLU A 59 22.87 2.39 -8.60
C GLU A 59 21.54 2.53 -7.86
N LEU A 60 20.93 3.72 -7.87
CA LEU A 60 19.75 4.01 -7.10
C LEU A 60 18.59 4.57 -7.94
N LEU A 61 18.74 5.78 -8.52
CA LEU A 61 17.60 6.49 -9.10
C LEU A 61 17.00 5.81 -10.34
N ASN A 62 17.81 5.06 -11.10
CA ASN A 62 17.32 4.28 -12.24
C ASN A 62 16.73 2.93 -11.83
N SER A 63 16.97 2.48 -10.60
CA SER A 63 16.55 1.16 -10.10
C SER A 63 15.33 1.22 -9.18
N TRP A 64 14.98 2.41 -8.69
CA TRP A 64 13.89 2.60 -7.73
C TRP A 64 12.84 3.57 -8.25
N GLN A 65 11.58 3.20 -8.06
CA GLN A 65 10.44 4.09 -8.23
C GLN A 65 9.95 4.48 -6.82
N PHE A 66 10.03 5.76 -6.46
CA PHE A 66 9.65 6.24 -5.13
C PHE A 66 8.18 6.59 -5.11
N ASP A 67 7.44 6.03 -4.16
CA ASP A 67 6.03 6.36 -3.95
C ASP A 67 5.85 7.69 -3.20
N SER A 68 6.89 8.13 -2.46
CA SER A 68 6.82 9.33 -1.65
C SER A 68 8.19 9.99 -1.46
N LEU A 69 8.18 11.29 -1.13
CA LEU A 69 9.41 12.04 -0.81
C LEU A 69 10.09 11.51 0.46
N LEU A 70 9.32 11.04 1.45
CA LEU A 70 9.86 10.48 2.69
C LEU A 70 10.57 9.15 2.42
N GLU A 71 9.98 8.30 1.60
CA GLU A 71 10.58 7.05 1.14
C GLU A 71 11.88 7.32 0.37
N ALA A 72 11.84 8.21 -0.63
CA ALA A 72 13.01 8.63 -1.38
C ALA A 72 14.15 9.08 -0.44
N ARG A 73 13.82 9.88 0.58
CA ARG A 73 14.80 10.35 1.56
C ARG A 73 15.46 9.19 2.32
N VAL A 74 14.67 8.22 2.80
CA VAL A 74 15.19 7.06 3.54
C VAL A 74 16.11 6.21 2.67
N ILE A 75 15.67 5.92 1.45
CA ILE A 75 16.44 5.08 0.51
C ILE A 75 17.74 5.79 0.09
N ILE A 76 17.69 7.08 -0.22
CA ILE A 76 18.88 7.88 -0.57
C ILE A 76 19.84 7.96 0.61
N GLU A 77 19.36 8.18 1.83
CA GLU A 77 20.18 8.24 3.04
C GLU A 77 20.87 6.90 3.32
N HIS A 78 20.17 5.79 3.17
CA HIS A 78 20.75 4.45 3.31
C HIS A 78 21.83 4.19 2.26
N TRP A 79 21.56 4.46 0.97
CA TRP A 79 22.52 4.33 -0.10
C TRP A 79 23.76 5.21 0.15
N HIS A 80 23.56 6.45 0.61
CA HIS A 80 24.65 7.36 0.95
C HIS A 80 25.55 6.80 2.07
N CYS A 81 24.94 6.25 3.12
CA CYS A 81 25.70 5.58 4.19
C CYS A 81 26.49 4.38 3.67
N ASP A 82 25.90 3.55 2.82
CA ASP A 82 26.59 2.42 2.19
C ASP A 82 27.72 2.89 1.29
N TYR A 83 27.45 3.88 0.42
CA TYR A 83 28.46 4.49 -0.44
C TYR A 83 29.66 5.02 0.34
N ALA A 84 29.44 5.71 1.45
CA ALA A 84 30.48 6.29 2.29
C ALA A 84 31.34 5.23 3.01
N ASN A 85 30.83 4.03 3.23
CA ASN A 85 31.49 2.96 3.98
C ASN A 85 32.07 1.83 3.10
N ARG A 86 31.92 1.89 1.78
CA ARG A 86 32.53 0.90 0.88
C ARG A 86 33.82 1.42 0.26
N PRO A 87 34.81 0.53 -0.06
CA PRO A 87 36.03 0.90 -0.72
C PRO A 87 35.82 1.47 -2.12
N HIS A 88 36.58 2.49 -2.50
CA HIS A 88 36.54 3.09 -3.82
C HIS A 88 37.90 3.12 -4.47
N SER A 89 38.00 2.70 -5.73
CA SER A 89 39.24 2.72 -6.51
C SER A 89 39.85 4.13 -6.64
N ALA A 90 39.01 5.17 -6.63
CA ALA A 90 39.44 6.56 -6.64
C ALA A 90 40.22 6.99 -5.38
N HIS A 91 40.05 6.26 -4.29
CA HIS A 91 40.70 6.46 -3.00
C HIS A 91 41.72 5.35 -2.68
N GLY A 92 42.19 4.60 -3.70
CA GLY A 92 43.13 3.50 -3.50
C GLY A 92 42.54 2.36 -2.64
N GLU A 93 41.27 2.00 -2.89
CA GLU A 93 40.51 0.99 -2.15
C GLU A 93 40.23 1.35 -0.67
N LEU A 94 40.37 2.62 -0.32
CA LEU A 94 39.90 3.15 0.97
C LEU A 94 38.43 3.60 0.87
N THR A 95 37.73 3.65 2.00
CA THR A 95 36.36 4.20 2.06
C THR A 95 36.43 5.74 2.06
N PRO A 96 35.42 6.43 1.56
CA PRO A 96 35.34 7.90 1.65
C PRO A 96 35.44 8.45 3.09
N THR A 97 35.06 7.66 4.07
CA THR A 97 35.14 8.01 5.50
C THR A 97 36.47 7.65 6.17
N ASP A 98 37.40 7.02 5.45
CA ASP A 98 38.70 6.66 6.01
C ASP A 98 39.56 7.94 6.23
N PRO A 99 40.11 8.17 7.44
CA PRO A 99 40.91 9.36 7.74
C PRO A 99 42.22 9.46 6.95
N LYS A 100 42.61 8.41 6.22
CA LYS A 100 43.80 8.43 5.33
C LYS A 100 43.47 8.97 3.95
N VAL A 101 42.19 9.17 3.60
CA VAL A 101 41.80 9.80 2.34
C VAL A 101 42.12 11.28 2.42
N ASP A 102 43.02 11.75 1.54
CA ASP A 102 43.34 13.17 1.45
C ASP A 102 42.22 13.93 0.76
N HIS A 103 41.57 14.79 1.48
CA HIS A 103 40.48 15.63 1.02
C HIS A 103 40.94 17.04 0.60
N ASP A 104 42.18 17.24 0.22
CA ASP A 104 42.68 18.56 -0.24
C ASP A 104 41.94 18.97 -1.55
N PRO A 105 41.09 20.01 -1.48
CA PRO A 105 40.27 20.45 -2.61
C PRO A 105 41.07 21.02 -3.79
N ARG A 106 42.39 21.18 -3.64
CA ARG A 106 43.28 21.79 -4.65
C ARG A 106 44.00 20.77 -5.54
N THR A 107 43.85 19.47 -5.27
CA THR A 107 44.52 18.40 -6.05
C THR A 107 43.69 18.03 -7.28
N PRO A 108 44.20 18.21 -8.52
CA PRO A 108 43.45 17.83 -9.73
C PRO A 108 43.51 16.32 -9.98
N SER A 109 42.33 15.70 -10.16
CA SER A 109 42.23 14.27 -10.50
C SER A 109 42.51 14.02 -11.98
N ARG A 110 43.30 12.99 -12.29
CA ARG A 110 43.51 12.47 -13.66
C ARG A 110 42.36 11.54 -14.03
N ILE A 111 41.51 11.90 -14.99
CA ILE A 111 40.54 10.99 -15.60
C ILE A 111 40.52 11.14 -17.12
N ALA A 112 40.40 9.98 -17.78
CA ALA A 112 40.34 9.82 -19.23
C ALA A 112 38.97 10.19 -19.80
N THR A 113 38.95 10.78 -20.98
CA THR A 113 37.77 11.32 -21.67
C THR A 113 37.21 10.38 -22.72
N GLY A 114 35.89 10.27 -22.80
CA GLY A 114 35.12 9.77 -23.95
C GLY A 114 33.70 10.34 -23.89
N PRO A 115 33.10 10.78 -25.01
CA PRO A 115 31.85 11.55 -25.01
C PRO A 115 30.59 10.68 -25.08
N PRO A 116 29.41 11.16 -24.60
CA PRO A 116 28.15 10.47 -24.83
C PRO A 116 27.29 11.19 -25.87
N ASP A 117 26.58 10.38 -26.67
CA ASP A 117 25.60 10.77 -27.67
C ASP A 117 24.22 11.00 -27.08
N GLY A 118 23.44 11.84 -27.80
CA GLY A 118 22.20 12.41 -27.30
C GLY A 118 20.94 11.56 -27.42
N LEU A 119 19.89 12.01 -26.73
CA LEU A 119 18.52 11.49 -26.79
C LEU A 119 17.51 12.59 -27.18
N PRO A 120 16.44 12.26 -27.95
CA PRO A 120 15.43 13.21 -28.37
C PRO A 120 14.21 13.28 -27.44
N GLY A 121 13.63 14.46 -27.31
CA GLY A 121 12.46 14.73 -26.50
C GLY A 121 11.11 14.39 -27.17
N THR A 122 10.11 14.09 -26.37
CA THR A 122 8.72 13.90 -26.78
C THR A 122 7.79 14.90 -26.10
N THR A 123 6.97 15.57 -26.92
CA THR A 123 5.96 16.57 -26.52
C THR A 123 4.59 15.91 -26.40
N HIS A 124 3.85 16.18 -25.32
CA HIS A 124 2.43 15.80 -25.18
C HIS A 124 1.51 16.99 -25.47
N ARG A 125 0.54 16.77 -26.36
CA ARG A 125 -0.60 17.66 -26.63
C ARG A 125 -1.84 17.25 -25.85
N ARG A 126 -2.51 18.23 -25.25
CA ARG A 126 -3.86 18.12 -24.69
C ARG A 126 -4.91 18.42 -25.76
N GLY A 127 -6.07 17.72 -25.72
CA GLY A 127 -7.30 18.06 -26.43
C GLY A 127 -8.53 17.86 -25.53
N PRO A 128 -9.61 18.62 -25.71
CA PRO A 128 -10.73 18.71 -24.78
C PRO A 128 -11.99 17.91 -25.23
N GLY A 129 -12.84 17.52 -24.27
CA GLY A 129 -14.17 16.99 -24.55
C GLY A 129 -14.94 16.65 -23.28
N LYS A 130 -15.91 17.45 -22.88
CA LYS A 130 -16.84 17.17 -21.80
C LYS A 130 -18.04 16.39 -22.32
N GLY A 131 -18.27 15.20 -21.74
CA GLY A 131 -19.55 14.50 -21.73
C GLY A 131 -19.78 14.01 -20.30
N ASN A 132 -20.98 14.16 -19.80
CA ASN A 132 -21.38 13.74 -18.46
C ASN A 132 -21.58 12.21 -18.44
N THR A 133 -20.48 11.46 -18.46
CA THR A 133 -20.44 10.01 -18.25
C THR A 133 -19.97 9.76 -16.81
N ASN A 134 -20.62 8.82 -16.12
CA ASN A 134 -20.17 8.34 -14.79
C ASN A 134 -18.70 7.94 -14.90
N MET A 135 -17.86 8.37 -13.95
CA MET A 135 -16.41 8.14 -14.02
C MET A 135 -16.04 6.65 -14.02
N ALA A 136 -16.95 5.78 -13.58
CA ALA A 136 -16.75 4.32 -13.63
C ALA A 136 -17.01 3.72 -15.03
N ASP A 137 -17.75 4.42 -15.91
CA ASP A 137 -18.09 3.90 -17.22
C ASP A 137 -16.83 3.82 -18.12
N GLY A 138 -16.48 2.62 -18.54
CA GLY A 138 -15.27 2.35 -19.35
C GLY A 138 -14.04 1.91 -18.56
N LEU A 139 -14.11 1.85 -17.22
CA LEU A 139 -13.09 1.20 -16.42
C LEU A 139 -13.20 -0.32 -16.54
N THR A 140 -12.07 -1.00 -16.62
CA THR A 140 -12.00 -2.48 -16.59
C THR A 140 -11.51 -2.94 -15.23
N PRO A 141 -12.09 -4.00 -14.64
CA PRO A 141 -11.61 -4.58 -13.39
C PRO A 141 -10.16 -5.09 -13.50
N HIS A 142 -9.41 -5.04 -12.40
CA HIS A 142 -8.06 -5.58 -12.29
C HIS A 142 -8.07 -7.13 -12.12
N PHE A 143 -8.62 -7.86 -13.09
CA PHE A 143 -8.76 -9.31 -13.01
C PHE A 143 -7.41 -10.04 -12.80
N ALA A 144 -6.38 -9.64 -13.54
CA ALA A 144 -5.10 -10.34 -13.51
C ALA A 144 -4.40 -10.25 -12.14
N ASP A 145 -4.39 -9.07 -11.53
CA ASP A 145 -3.70 -8.82 -10.27
C ASP A 145 -4.41 -9.52 -9.09
N VAL A 146 -5.75 -9.45 -9.07
CA VAL A 146 -6.55 -10.13 -8.05
C VAL A 146 -6.49 -11.65 -8.22
N GLN A 147 -6.57 -12.16 -9.45
CA GLN A 147 -6.47 -13.59 -9.71
C GLN A 147 -5.11 -14.15 -9.30
N ALA A 148 -4.01 -13.46 -9.57
CA ALA A 148 -2.67 -13.93 -9.23
C ALA A 148 -2.50 -14.18 -7.72
N HIS A 149 -3.11 -13.35 -6.86
CA HIS A 149 -3.09 -13.56 -5.41
C HIS A 149 -3.98 -14.72 -4.96
N TYR A 150 -5.17 -14.90 -5.57
CA TYR A 150 -6.15 -15.93 -5.19
C TYR A 150 -6.03 -17.23 -6.00
N ASP A 151 -5.10 -17.31 -6.97
CA ASP A 151 -4.78 -18.56 -7.71
C ASP A 151 -3.98 -19.58 -6.88
N LEU A 152 -3.58 -19.21 -5.65
CA LEU A 152 -3.21 -20.20 -4.64
C LEU A 152 -4.43 -21.07 -4.34
N SER A 153 -4.24 -22.38 -4.17
CA SER A 153 -5.36 -23.30 -3.97
C SER A 153 -6.16 -22.98 -2.71
N ASP A 154 -7.48 -23.16 -2.76
CA ASP A 154 -8.36 -23.03 -1.59
C ASP A 154 -7.88 -23.91 -0.43
N ASP A 155 -7.27 -25.08 -0.73
CA ASP A 155 -6.72 -25.99 0.28
C ASP A 155 -5.57 -25.35 1.06
N PHE A 156 -4.75 -24.51 0.42
CA PHE A 156 -3.70 -23.78 1.12
C PHE A 156 -4.29 -22.74 2.09
N PHE A 157 -5.30 -21.98 1.67
CA PHE A 157 -5.96 -21.01 2.56
C PHE A 157 -6.68 -21.68 3.73
N ARG A 158 -7.26 -22.85 3.54
CA ARG A 158 -7.90 -23.65 4.62
C ARG A 158 -6.95 -24.07 5.72
N LEU A 159 -5.65 -24.12 5.48
CA LEU A 159 -4.68 -24.48 6.52
C LEU A 159 -4.59 -23.45 7.65
N PHE A 160 -4.93 -22.18 7.38
CA PHE A 160 -4.78 -21.12 8.37
C PHE A 160 -6.00 -20.23 8.56
N LEU A 161 -6.97 -20.21 7.64
CA LEU A 161 -8.21 -19.50 7.82
C LEU A 161 -9.18 -20.29 8.73
N ASP A 162 -10.16 -19.58 9.29
CA ASP A 162 -11.29 -20.18 10.00
C ASP A 162 -12.24 -20.94 9.05
N PRO A 163 -13.13 -21.81 9.57
CA PRO A 163 -14.08 -22.58 8.72
C PRO A 163 -14.97 -21.73 7.81
N THR A 164 -15.21 -20.46 8.14
CA THR A 164 -15.99 -19.55 7.28
C THR A 164 -15.19 -19.00 6.11
N GLN A 165 -13.88 -19.30 6.05
CA GLN A 165 -12.92 -18.83 5.05
C GLN A 165 -12.89 -17.30 4.95
N THR A 166 -12.92 -16.61 6.08
CA THR A 166 -12.90 -15.14 6.11
C THR A 166 -11.47 -14.61 6.14
N TYR A 167 -10.95 -14.18 4.97
CA TYR A 167 -9.58 -13.70 4.81
C TYR A 167 -9.46 -12.19 5.07
N THR A 168 -9.94 -11.74 6.20
CA THR A 168 -9.88 -10.35 6.67
C THR A 168 -9.82 -10.31 8.20
N CYS A 169 -9.60 -9.12 8.78
CA CYS A 169 -9.49 -8.91 10.22
C CYS A 169 -10.70 -9.47 10.99
N ALA A 170 -10.46 -10.26 12.02
CA ALA A 170 -11.46 -10.70 12.98
C ALA A 170 -11.75 -9.62 14.05
N TYR A 171 -12.78 -9.80 14.88
CA TYR A 171 -13.14 -8.89 15.98
C TYR A 171 -13.29 -9.66 17.28
N PHE A 172 -12.34 -9.56 18.18
CA PHE A 172 -12.28 -10.27 19.43
C PHE A 172 -12.98 -9.46 20.54
N LEU A 173 -14.10 -9.96 21.04
CA LEU A 173 -14.81 -9.37 22.20
C LEU A 173 -14.19 -9.79 23.54
N GLY A 174 -13.42 -10.89 23.55
CA GLY A 174 -12.70 -11.41 24.70
C GLY A 174 -11.41 -12.09 24.26
N GLU A 175 -10.52 -12.36 25.22
CA GLU A 175 -9.21 -12.96 24.93
C GLU A 175 -9.31 -14.45 24.52
N ASP A 176 -10.29 -15.16 25.05
CA ASP A 176 -10.48 -16.61 24.85
C ASP A 176 -11.30 -16.96 23.61
N MET A 177 -11.73 -15.96 22.80
CA MET A 177 -12.46 -16.23 21.57
C MET A 177 -11.60 -16.98 20.55
N THR A 178 -12.17 -18.01 19.94
CA THR A 178 -11.60 -18.66 18.77
C THR A 178 -11.58 -17.71 17.57
N LEU A 179 -10.78 -18.02 16.56
CA LEU A 179 -10.73 -17.22 15.32
C LEU A 179 -12.11 -17.22 14.62
N GLU A 180 -12.80 -18.36 14.56
CA GLU A 180 -14.13 -18.48 13.97
C GLU A 180 -15.15 -17.59 14.68
N GLU A 181 -15.25 -17.65 16.01
CA GLU A 181 -16.14 -16.79 16.79
C GLU A 181 -15.82 -15.30 16.55
N ALA A 182 -14.55 -14.93 16.48
CA ALA A 182 -14.11 -13.57 16.24
C ALA A 182 -14.42 -13.10 14.81
N GLN A 183 -14.35 -13.98 13.80
CA GLN A 183 -14.75 -13.67 12.42
C GLN A 183 -16.27 -13.47 12.33
N ILE A 184 -17.05 -14.34 12.96
CA ILE A 184 -18.51 -14.17 13.06
C ILE A 184 -18.86 -12.85 13.74
N ALA A 185 -18.20 -12.53 14.86
CA ALA A 185 -18.39 -11.27 15.58
C ALA A 185 -18.04 -10.04 14.73
N LYS A 186 -17.01 -10.12 13.89
CA LYS A 186 -16.64 -9.06 12.95
C LYS A 186 -17.72 -8.83 11.90
N ILE A 187 -18.28 -9.91 11.34
CA ILE A 187 -19.35 -9.81 10.35
C ILE A 187 -20.61 -9.22 11.01
N ASP A 188 -20.96 -9.71 12.18
CA ASP A 188 -22.10 -9.20 12.97
C ASP A 188 -21.92 -7.70 13.30
N LEU A 189 -20.71 -7.28 13.67
CA LEU A 189 -20.38 -5.87 13.87
C LEU A 189 -20.58 -5.04 12.61
N ALA A 190 -20.17 -5.54 11.46
CA ALA A 190 -20.35 -4.88 10.16
C ALA A 190 -21.83 -4.75 9.81
N LEU A 191 -22.59 -5.85 9.85
CA LEU A 191 -24.02 -5.89 9.53
C LEU A 191 -24.85 -5.00 10.46
N SER A 192 -24.50 -4.95 11.77
CA SER A 192 -25.21 -4.11 12.76
C SER A 192 -25.20 -2.62 12.41
N LYS A 193 -24.18 -2.15 11.68
CA LYS A 193 -24.03 -0.74 11.27
C LYS A 193 -24.83 -0.37 10.03
N LEU A 194 -25.33 -1.36 9.29
CA LEU A 194 -26.06 -1.15 8.04
C LEU A 194 -27.55 -0.84 8.24
N GLY A 195 -28.13 -1.20 9.38
CA GLY A 195 -29.57 -1.05 9.64
C GLY A 195 -30.41 -1.87 8.66
N LEU A 196 -30.00 -3.11 8.41
CA LEU A 196 -30.71 -4.07 7.56
C LEU A 196 -32.08 -4.41 8.14
N ARG A 197 -33.08 -4.62 7.26
CA ARG A 197 -34.41 -5.09 7.59
C ARG A 197 -34.80 -6.22 6.65
N PRO A 198 -35.70 -7.13 7.07
CA PRO A 198 -36.16 -8.23 6.23
C PRO A 198 -36.61 -7.75 4.84
N GLY A 199 -36.19 -8.47 3.81
CA GLY A 199 -36.54 -8.18 2.42
C GLY A 199 -35.64 -7.13 1.72
N MET A 200 -34.82 -6.36 2.42
CA MET A 200 -33.82 -5.46 1.80
C MET A 200 -32.82 -6.25 0.95
N THR A 201 -32.21 -5.58 0.00
CA THR A 201 -31.11 -6.11 -0.81
C THR A 201 -29.77 -5.55 -0.34
N LEU A 202 -28.86 -6.44 0.07
CA LEU A 202 -27.47 -6.13 0.44
C LEU A 202 -26.56 -6.46 -0.73
N LEU A 203 -25.74 -5.49 -1.15
CA LEU A 203 -24.59 -5.69 -2.04
C LEU A 203 -23.32 -5.90 -1.22
N ASP A 204 -22.58 -6.98 -1.49
CA ASP A 204 -21.27 -7.27 -0.93
C ASP A 204 -20.21 -7.12 -2.02
N ILE A 205 -19.46 -6.02 -1.99
CA ILE A 205 -18.39 -5.73 -2.96
C ILE A 205 -17.11 -6.43 -2.48
N GLY A 206 -16.62 -7.38 -3.26
CA GLY A 206 -15.50 -8.24 -2.86
C GLY A 206 -15.94 -9.30 -1.84
N CYS A 207 -16.96 -10.06 -2.18
CA CYS A 207 -17.66 -10.96 -1.24
C CYS A 207 -16.81 -12.17 -0.75
N GLY A 208 -15.65 -12.42 -1.37
CA GLY A 208 -14.82 -13.58 -1.04
C GLY A 208 -15.62 -14.89 -1.13
N TRP A 209 -15.46 -15.76 -0.14
CA TRP A 209 -16.22 -17.02 -0.04
C TRP A 209 -17.64 -16.85 0.54
N GLY A 210 -18.17 -15.61 0.58
CA GLY A 210 -19.57 -15.33 0.86
C GLY A 210 -19.99 -15.37 2.34
N SER A 211 -19.07 -15.36 3.28
CA SER A 211 -19.37 -15.45 4.71
C SER A 211 -20.30 -14.32 5.20
N ALA A 212 -20.08 -13.08 4.76
CA ALA A 212 -20.93 -11.94 5.14
C ALA A 212 -22.33 -12.04 4.53
N MET A 213 -22.46 -12.55 3.31
CA MET A 213 -23.76 -12.77 2.65
C MET A 213 -24.58 -13.84 3.35
N ARG A 214 -23.98 -15.01 3.65
CA ARG A 214 -24.66 -16.09 4.39
C ARG A 214 -25.13 -15.60 5.75
N ARG A 215 -24.28 -14.87 6.47
CA ARG A 215 -24.64 -14.32 7.78
C ARG A 215 -25.74 -13.25 7.70
N ALA A 216 -25.76 -12.43 6.65
CA ALA A 216 -26.82 -11.45 6.43
C ALA A 216 -28.18 -12.10 6.16
N ILE A 217 -28.19 -13.18 5.38
CA ILE A 217 -29.43 -13.98 5.16
C ILE A 217 -29.92 -14.55 6.48
N GLU A 218 -29.05 -15.22 7.23
CA GLU A 218 -29.38 -15.87 8.50
C GLU A 218 -29.93 -14.90 9.54
N LYS A 219 -29.23 -13.79 9.75
CA LYS A 219 -29.53 -12.84 10.84
C LYS A 219 -30.55 -11.77 10.50
N CYS A 220 -30.55 -11.32 9.26
CA CYS A 220 -31.28 -10.12 8.86
C CYS A 220 -32.41 -10.42 7.86
N ASP A 221 -32.56 -11.67 7.39
CA ASP A 221 -33.56 -12.10 6.42
C ASP A 221 -33.59 -11.19 5.17
N VAL A 222 -32.45 -11.00 4.51
CA VAL A 222 -32.26 -10.09 3.38
C VAL A 222 -31.91 -10.82 2.09
N ASN A 223 -32.15 -10.18 0.94
CA ASN A 223 -31.60 -10.60 -0.34
C ASN A 223 -30.12 -10.19 -0.41
N VAL A 224 -29.30 -10.98 -1.10
CA VAL A 224 -27.86 -10.69 -1.22
C VAL A 224 -27.39 -10.77 -2.67
N ILE A 225 -26.48 -9.86 -3.01
CA ILE A 225 -25.73 -9.87 -4.27
C ILE A 225 -24.26 -9.71 -3.89
N GLY A 226 -23.43 -10.67 -4.30
CA GLY A 226 -21.98 -10.61 -4.11
C GLY A 226 -21.25 -10.35 -5.41
N LEU A 227 -20.23 -9.51 -5.39
CA LEU A 227 -19.32 -9.30 -6.49
C LEU A 227 -17.96 -9.89 -6.13
N THR A 228 -17.35 -10.62 -7.04
CA THR A 228 -15.98 -11.13 -6.92
C THR A 228 -15.33 -11.29 -8.30
N LEU A 229 -13.99 -11.16 -8.36
CA LEU A 229 -13.20 -11.39 -9.57
C LEU A 229 -12.60 -12.82 -9.63
N SER A 230 -12.88 -13.66 -8.62
CA SER A 230 -12.38 -15.04 -8.53
C SER A 230 -13.44 -16.05 -8.95
N LYS A 231 -13.13 -16.86 -9.98
CA LYS A 231 -14.00 -17.95 -10.43
C LYS A 231 -14.19 -19.03 -9.36
N ASN A 232 -13.16 -19.31 -8.58
CA ASN A 232 -13.21 -20.30 -7.50
C ASN A 232 -14.18 -19.85 -6.41
N GLN A 233 -14.14 -18.56 -6.04
CA GLN A 233 -15.08 -18.00 -5.07
C GLN A 233 -16.53 -18.03 -5.57
N VAL A 234 -16.77 -17.71 -6.84
CA VAL A 234 -18.12 -17.84 -7.41
C VAL A 234 -18.63 -19.27 -7.28
N ALA A 235 -17.86 -20.26 -7.73
CA ALA A 235 -18.28 -21.68 -7.69
C ALA A 235 -18.54 -22.14 -6.24
N TYR A 236 -17.71 -21.75 -5.30
CA TYR A 236 -17.90 -22.06 -3.89
C TYR A 236 -19.18 -21.43 -3.33
N VAL A 237 -19.39 -20.13 -3.56
CA VAL A 237 -20.58 -19.41 -3.05
C VAL A 237 -21.88 -19.95 -3.66
N GLU A 238 -21.89 -20.32 -4.93
CA GLU A 238 -23.05 -20.96 -5.59
C GLU A 238 -23.40 -22.29 -4.94
N GLN A 239 -22.39 -23.11 -4.59
CA GLN A 239 -22.61 -24.38 -3.87
C GLN A 239 -23.21 -24.12 -2.48
N GLU A 240 -22.67 -23.17 -1.72
CA GLU A 240 -23.20 -22.78 -0.40
C GLU A 240 -24.64 -22.24 -0.50
N PHE A 241 -24.94 -21.44 -1.52
CA PHE A 241 -26.29 -20.94 -1.75
C PHE A 241 -27.30 -22.03 -2.13
N ALA A 242 -26.86 -23.07 -2.83
CA ALA A 242 -27.70 -24.23 -3.17
C ALA A 242 -28.08 -25.05 -1.92
N LEU A 243 -27.26 -25.03 -0.88
CA LEU A 243 -27.53 -25.71 0.40
C LEU A 243 -28.45 -24.90 1.35
N SER A 244 -28.72 -23.65 1.03
CA SER A 244 -29.51 -22.75 1.88
C SER A 244 -30.99 -22.80 1.57
N ASP A 245 -31.84 -23.16 2.55
CA ASP A 245 -33.30 -23.21 2.45
C ASP A 245 -33.98 -21.83 2.47
N SER A 246 -33.21 -20.72 2.60
CA SER A 246 -33.79 -19.37 2.65
C SER A 246 -34.52 -19.03 1.34
N PRO A 247 -35.75 -18.47 1.41
CA PRO A 247 -36.48 -18.01 0.24
C PRO A 247 -35.95 -16.72 -0.37
N ARG A 248 -34.95 -16.11 0.24
CA ARG A 248 -34.38 -14.84 -0.23
C ARG A 248 -33.57 -15.04 -1.49
N SER A 249 -33.54 -14.00 -2.33
CA SER A 249 -32.68 -13.98 -3.53
C SER A 249 -31.19 -14.00 -3.11
N LYS A 250 -30.44 -14.90 -3.71
CA LYS A 250 -29.01 -15.13 -3.45
C LYS A 250 -28.29 -15.17 -4.79
N ARG A 251 -27.42 -14.20 -5.02
CA ARG A 251 -26.68 -14.10 -6.29
C ARG A 251 -25.20 -13.83 -5.99
N VAL A 252 -24.33 -14.44 -6.75
CA VAL A 252 -22.91 -14.09 -6.83
C VAL A 252 -22.55 -13.87 -8.28
N LEU A 253 -21.82 -12.83 -8.57
CA LEU A 253 -21.46 -12.42 -9.93
C LEU A 253 -19.95 -12.37 -10.08
N LEU A 254 -19.44 -12.95 -11.18
CA LEU A 254 -18.05 -12.80 -11.59
C LEU A 254 -17.88 -11.42 -12.26
N GLU A 255 -17.92 -10.38 -11.45
CA GLU A 255 -17.99 -9.01 -11.92
C GLU A 255 -17.31 -8.06 -10.93
N GLY A 256 -16.68 -6.98 -11.44
CA GLY A 256 -16.18 -5.89 -10.61
C GLY A 256 -17.26 -4.85 -10.32
N TRP A 257 -16.98 -4.00 -9.33
CA TRP A 257 -17.85 -2.87 -8.97
C TRP A 257 -18.08 -1.89 -10.13
N GLU A 258 -17.16 -1.86 -11.09
CA GLU A 258 -17.19 -0.97 -12.26
C GLU A 258 -18.38 -1.25 -13.16
N GLY A 259 -18.71 -2.54 -13.36
CA GLY A 259 -19.80 -2.98 -14.23
C GLY A 259 -21.16 -3.08 -13.56
N PHE A 260 -21.23 -3.05 -12.23
CA PHE A 260 -22.49 -3.25 -11.52
C PHE A 260 -23.33 -1.98 -11.42
N HIS A 261 -24.63 -2.05 -11.82
CA HIS A 261 -25.51 -0.91 -11.92
C HIS A 261 -26.89 -1.09 -11.25
N GLU A 262 -27.17 -2.26 -10.67
CA GLU A 262 -28.47 -2.53 -10.07
C GLU A 262 -28.62 -1.76 -8.73
N PRO A 263 -29.75 -1.05 -8.50
CA PRO A 263 -29.97 -0.38 -7.22
C PRO A 263 -30.12 -1.39 -6.07
N VAL A 264 -29.54 -1.03 -4.92
CA VAL A 264 -29.54 -1.85 -3.70
C VAL A 264 -29.84 -1.02 -2.47
N ASP A 265 -30.33 -1.64 -1.39
CA ASP A 265 -30.68 -0.90 -0.17
C ASP A 265 -29.46 -0.57 0.70
N ARG A 266 -28.47 -1.46 0.74
CA ARG A 266 -27.27 -1.36 1.58
C ARG A 266 -26.06 -1.93 0.84
N ILE A 267 -24.89 -1.40 1.16
CA ILE A 267 -23.61 -1.89 0.63
C ILE A 267 -22.69 -2.24 1.79
N VAL A 268 -22.00 -3.37 1.69
CA VAL A 268 -20.85 -3.75 2.50
C VAL A 268 -19.67 -4.00 1.57
N ALA A 269 -18.47 -3.58 2.00
CA ALA A 269 -17.23 -3.89 1.32
C ALA A 269 -16.17 -4.17 2.39
N ILE A 270 -15.62 -5.39 2.41
CA ILE A 270 -14.68 -5.84 3.44
C ILE A 270 -13.39 -6.26 2.76
N GLY A 271 -12.42 -5.32 2.67
CA GLY A 271 -11.10 -5.55 2.09
C GLY A 271 -10.94 -5.37 0.57
N PRO A 272 -11.90 -4.81 -0.20
CA PRO A 272 -11.67 -4.62 -1.63
C PRO A 272 -10.99 -3.28 -1.97
N LEU A 273 -11.06 -2.24 -1.12
CA LEU A 273 -10.57 -0.91 -1.46
C LEU A 273 -9.06 -0.90 -1.70
N GLU A 274 -8.33 -1.78 -1.05
CA GLU A 274 -6.91 -1.99 -1.18
C GLU A 274 -6.48 -2.41 -2.60
N HIS A 275 -7.44 -2.91 -3.40
CA HIS A 275 -7.23 -3.39 -4.78
C HIS A 275 -7.85 -2.46 -5.84
N VAL A 276 -8.50 -1.36 -5.44
CA VAL A 276 -9.16 -0.43 -6.36
C VAL A 276 -8.16 0.45 -7.12
N GLY A 277 -7.09 0.89 -6.46
CA GLY A 277 -6.13 1.88 -6.97
C GLY A 277 -6.56 3.33 -6.65
N TYR A 278 -5.58 4.20 -6.32
CA TYR A 278 -5.85 5.57 -5.89
C TYR A 278 -6.56 6.43 -6.95
N ASP A 279 -6.23 6.22 -8.21
CA ASP A 279 -6.81 6.91 -9.36
C ASP A 279 -8.29 6.59 -9.60
N ARG A 280 -8.81 5.51 -9.01
CA ARG A 280 -10.18 5.04 -9.17
C ARG A 280 -11.07 5.29 -7.95
N TYR A 281 -10.54 5.82 -6.85
CA TYR A 281 -11.33 6.04 -5.63
C TYR A 281 -12.55 6.94 -5.84
N ASP A 282 -12.42 8.02 -6.62
CA ASP A 282 -13.56 8.86 -6.95
C ASP A 282 -14.68 8.06 -7.63
N ALA A 283 -14.34 7.30 -8.66
CA ALA A 283 -15.30 6.47 -9.40
C ALA A 283 -15.92 5.38 -8.53
N PHE A 284 -15.14 4.75 -7.63
CA PHE A 284 -15.62 3.75 -6.69
C PHE A 284 -16.68 4.31 -5.73
N PHE A 285 -16.39 5.45 -5.10
CA PHE A 285 -17.34 6.07 -4.17
C PHE A 285 -18.55 6.65 -4.88
N GLU A 286 -18.40 7.21 -6.08
CA GLU A 286 -19.54 7.67 -6.91
C GLU A 286 -20.45 6.50 -7.29
N ARG A 287 -19.89 5.37 -7.73
CA ARG A 287 -20.67 4.17 -8.05
C ARG A 287 -21.44 3.67 -6.81
N ALA A 288 -20.77 3.53 -5.69
CA ALA A 288 -21.43 3.11 -4.44
C ALA A 288 -22.55 4.08 -4.01
N TYR A 289 -22.35 5.38 -4.23
CA TYR A 289 -23.36 6.40 -3.93
C TYR A 289 -24.59 6.27 -4.84
N ASP A 290 -24.38 6.10 -6.15
CA ASP A 290 -25.46 6.00 -7.14
C ASP A 290 -26.36 4.77 -6.92
N LEU A 291 -25.77 3.64 -6.53
CA LEU A 291 -26.49 2.40 -6.27
C LEU A 291 -27.43 2.47 -5.05
N LEU A 292 -27.17 3.38 -4.11
CA LEU A 292 -27.93 3.46 -2.86
C LEU A 292 -29.12 4.42 -2.98
N PRO A 293 -30.26 4.12 -2.30
CA PRO A 293 -31.34 5.08 -2.14
C PRO A 293 -30.96 6.20 -1.17
N ASP A 294 -31.73 7.30 -1.15
CA ASP A 294 -31.62 8.33 -0.13
C ASP A 294 -31.70 7.71 1.27
N GLY A 295 -30.74 8.09 2.11
CA GLY A 295 -30.60 7.49 3.44
C GLY A 295 -30.06 6.07 3.44
N GLY A 296 -29.56 5.57 2.30
CA GLY A 296 -28.83 4.31 2.21
C GLY A 296 -27.52 4.34 2.99
N THR A 297 -27.01 3.18 3.38
CA THR A 297 -25.79 3.06 4.18
C THR A 297 -24.79 2.16 3.47
N PHE A 298 -23.55 2.61 3.39
CA PHE A 298 -22.38 1.87 2.94
C PHE A 298 -21.43 1.66 4.11
N LEU A 299 -21.12 0.39 4.43
CA LEU A 299 -20.07 0.03 5.35
C LEU A 299 -18.82 -0.35 4.56
N LEU A 300 -17.77 0.40 4.72
CA LEU A 300 -16.45 0.12 4.20
C LEU A 300 -15.51 -0.33 5.32
N HIS A 301 -14.90 -1.50 5.18
CA HIS A 301 -13.90 -2.06 6.07
C HIS A 301 -12.61 -2.21 5.27
N THR A 302 -11.60 -1.45 5.61
CA THR A 302 -10.35 -1.38 4.85
C THR A 302 -9.13 -1.13 5.73
N ILE A 303 -7.98 -1.66 5.31
CA ILE A 303 -6.69 -1.33 5.90
C ILE A 303 -6.36 0.12 5.52
N THR A 304 -5.82 0.87 6.47
CA THR A 304 -5.33 2.22 6.24
C THR A 304 -3.88 2.33 6.68
N LYS A 305 -3.09 3.13 5.96
CA LYS A 305 -1.73 3.50 6.36
C LYS A 305 -1.69 4.92 6.92
N LEU A 306 -0.66 5.24 7.69
CA LEU A 306 -0.36 6.61 8.05
C LEU A 306 0.12 7.39 6.80
N SER A 307 -0.26 8.66 6.72
CA SER A 307 0.37 9.59 5.79
C SER A 307 1.80 9.92 6.24
N GLU A 308 2.64 10.43 5.35
CA GLU A 308 4.00 10.90 5.69
C GLU A 308 3.99 11.87 6.87
N LYS A 309 3.06 12.80 6.87
CA LYS A 309 2.89 13.77 7.95
C LYS A 309 2.60 13.08 9.29
N GLU A 310 1.69 12.11 9.30
CA GLU A 310 1.34 11.36 10.52
C GLU A 310 2.51 10.49 11.00
N ILE A 311 3.33 9.91 10.10
CA ILE A 311 4.55 9.18 10.47
C ILE A 311 5.54 10.12 11.17
N ILE A 312 5.78 11.31 10.62
CA ILE A 312 6.68 12.31 11.20
C ILE A 312 6.15 12.77 12.55
N GLU A 313 4.87 13.11 12.66
CA GLU A 313 4.22 13.60 13.89
C GLU A 313 4.17 12.53 14.99
N SER A 314 4.03 11.26 14.62
CA SER A 314 4.03 10.14 15.58
C SER A 314 5.41 9.77 16.10
N GLY A 315 6.49 10.25 15.46
CA GLY A 315 7.86 9.86 15.78
C GLY A 315 8.21 8.40 15.46
N LEU A 316 7.38 7.72 14.66
CA LEU A 316 7.66 6.36 14.22
C LEU A 316 8.86 6.34 13.25
N PRO A 317 9.88 5.50 13.48
CA PRO A 317 11.05 5.44 12.62
C PRO A 317 10.70 4.78 11.29
N LEU A 318 10.83 5.48 10.17
CA LEU A 318 10.83 4.85 8.86
C LEU A 318 12.23 4.29 8.60
N THR A 319 12.34 2.98 8.48
CA THR A 319 13.62 2.27 8.28
C THR A 319 13.60 1.53 6.95
N MET A 320 14.78 1.21 6.39
CA MET A 320 14.89 0.40 5.18
C MET A 320 14.09 -0.92 5.27
N LYS A 321 14.11 -1.58 6.43
CA LYS A 321 13.32 -2.82 6.63
C LYS A 321 11.82 -2.63 6.41
N ILE A 322 11.27 -1.46 6.76
CA ILE A 322 9.85 -1.14 6.54
C ILE A 322 9.59 -0.86 5.07
N VAL A 323 10.49 -0.14 4.40
CA VAL A 323 10.40 0.14 2.95
C VAL A 323 10.50 -1.17 2.16
N GLU A 324 11.54 -1.99 2.41
CA GLU A 324 11.72 -3.31 1.79
C GLU A 324 10.53 -4.25 2.04
N PHE A 325 9.92 -4.18 3.21
CA PHE A 325 8.72 -4.96 3.50
C PHE A 325 7.50 -4.44 2.71
N GLY A 326 7.37 -3.13 2.55
CA GLY A 326 6.34 -2.51 1.69
C GLY A 326 6.48 -2.96 0.24
N ASP A 327 7.69 -2.91 -0.31
CA ASP A 327 8.00 -3.37 -1.66
C ASP A 327 7.69 -4.88 -1.82
N PHE A 328 8.13 -5.72 -0.87
CA PHE A 328 7.77 -7.13 -0.84
C PHE A 328 6.26 -7.35 -0.87
N MET A 329 5.49 -6.57 -0.12
CA MET A 329 4.02 -6.68 -0.11
C MET A 329 3.40 -6.35 -1.46
N GLN A 330 3.92 -5.34 -2.16
CA GLN A 330 3.42 -4.90 -3.48
C GLN A 330 3.88 -5.81 -4.62
N THR A 331 5.05 -6.42 -4.51
CA THR A 331 5.60 -7.25 -5.60
C THR A 331 5.23 -8.72 -5.47
N GLU A 332 5.19 -9.27 -4.25
CA GLU A 332 5.08 -10.71 -4.05
C GLU A 332 3.75 -11.18 -3.43
N ILE A 333 3.03 -10.30 -2.70
CA ILE A 333 1.79 -10.70 -2.00
C ILE A 333 0.57 -10.09 -2.65
N PHE A 334 0.53 -8.75 -2.80
CA PHE A 334 -0.62 -8.03 -3.37
C PHE A 334 -0.16 -7.09 -4.50
N PRO A 335 0.19 -7.65 -5.70
CA PRO A 335 0.57 -6.83 -6.84
C PRO A 335 -0.50 -5.75 -7.12
N GLY A 336 -0.05 -4.50 -7.28
CA GLY A 336 -0.94 -3.35 -7.50
C GLY A 336 -1.76 -2.93 -6.28
N GLY A 337 -1.60 -3.57 -5.12
CA GLY A 337 -2.28 -3.18 -3.88
C GLY A 337 -1.87 -1.80 -3.37
N ALA A 338 -2.84 -0.99 -2.94
CA ALA A 338 -2.60 0.36 -2.47
C ALA A 338 -3.42 0.68 -1.22
N LEU A 339 -2.75 0.92 -0.09
CA LEU A 339 -3.42 1.23 1.17
C LEU A 339 -3.79 2.72 1.25
N PRO A 340 -5.09 3.06 1.42
CA PRO A 340 -5.51 4.44 1.62
C PRO A 340 -5.05 5.00 2.96
N THR A 341 -4.93 6.31 3.07
CA THR A 341 -4.96 6.99 4.37
C THR A 341 -6.40 7.19 4.83
N ILE A 342 -6.60 7.41 6.14
CA ILE A 342 -7.93 7.75 6.68
C ILE A 342 -8.49 9.00 6.00
N GLN A 343 -7.61 9.98 5.70
CA GLN A 343 -8.04 11.23 5.06
C GLN A 343 -8.49 11.01 3.61
N MET A 344 -7.81 10.16 2.84
CA MET A 344 -8.23 9.81 1.48
C MET A 344 -9.65 9.21 1.47
N VAL A 345 -9.94 8.27 2.37
CA VAL A 345 -11.29 7.69 2.46
C VAL A 345 -12.34 8.76 2.78
N LYS A 346 -12.04 9.69 3.68
CA LYS A 346 -12.95 10.79 4.01
C LYS A 346 -13.19 11.72 2.83
N ASP A 347 -12.13 12.12 2.12
CA ASP A 347 -12.21 13.11 1.05
C ASP A 347 -12.96 12.55 -0.17
N HIS A 348 -12.59 11.36 -0.63
CA HIS A 348 -13.24 10.72 -1.77
C HIS A 348 -14.71 10.36 -1.48
N SER A 349 -15.01 9.84 -0.28
CA SER A 349 -16.40 9.55 0.09
C SER A 349 -17.24 10.83 0.20
N ALA A 350 -16.69 11.91 0.78
CA ALA A 350 -17.39 13.19 0.88
C ALA A 350 -17.60 13.83 -0.51
N LYS A 351 -16.63 13.73 -1.40
CA LYS A 351 -16.73 14.20 -2.80
C LYS A 351 -17.86 13.52 -3.56
N ALA A 352 -18.08 12.23 -3.34
CA ALA A 352 -19.21 11.48 -3.89
C ALA A 352 -20.57 11.83 -3.24
N GLY A 353 -20.58 12.57 -2.12
CA GLY A 353 -21.78 13.00 -1.41
C GLY A 353 -22.08 12.25 -0.12
N PHE A 354 -21.29 11.25 0.26
CA PHE A 354 -21.47 10.53 1.52
C PHE A 354 -21.18 11.40 2.75
N LYS A 355 -21.93 11.14 3.83
CA LYS A 355 -21.66 11.67 5.18
C LYS A 355 -21.07 10.57 6.05
N LEU A 356 -19.84 10.75 6.51
CA LEU A 356 -19.24 9.83 7.47
C LEU A 356 -19.97 9.91 8.81
N LYS A 357 -20.62 8.82 9.23
CA LYS A 357 -21.34 8.71 10.50
C LYS A 357 -20.49 8.17 11.63
N ARG A 358 -19.64 7.20 11.33
CA ARG A 358 -18.79 6.54 12.32
C ARG A 358 -17.52 6.01 11.64
N ARG A 359 -16.38 6.15 12.33
CA ARG A 359 -15.16 5.40 12.08
C ARG A 359 -14.81 4.57 13.32
N GLN A 360 -14.43 3.33 13.13
CA GLN A 360 -14.00 2.43 14.21
C GLN A 360 -12.71 1.74 13.79
N SER A 361 -11.65 1.94 14.58
CA SER A 361 -10.38 1.23 14.43
C SER A 361 -10.48 -0.19 14.97
N LEU A 362 -9.85 -1.12 14.28
CA LEU A 362 -9.72 -2.54 14.65
C LEU A 362 -8.23 -2.97 14.64
N GLN A 363 -7.31 -2.03 14.77
CA GLN A 363 -5.86 -2.22 14.67
C GLN A 363 -5.35 -3.43 15.47
N ARG A 364 -5.67 -3.49 16.76
CA ARG A 364 -5.20 -4.56 17.66
C ARG A 364 -5.82 -5.92 17.31
N HIS A 365 -7.04 -5.91 16.80
CA HIS A 365 -7.73 -7.13 16.36
C HIS A 365 -7.04 -7.74 15.14
N TYR A 366 -6.55 -6.90 14.22
CA TYR A 366 -5.88 -7.43 13.05
C TYR A 366 -4.49 -8.00 13.37
N ALA A 367 -3.73 -7.36 14.26
CA ALA A 367 -2.47 -7.94 14.74
C ALA A 367 -2.71 -9.35 15.33
N LYS A 368 -3.73 -9.52 16.20
CA LYS A 368 -4.10 -10.83 16.76
C LYS A 368 -4.57 -11.82 15.70
N THR A 369 -5.35 -11.37 14.71
CA THR A 369 -5.81 -12.23 13.60
C THR A 369 -4.62 -12.79 12.81
N LEU A 370 -3.67 -11.92 12.44
CA LEU A 370 -2.46 -12.30 11.70
C LEU A 370 -1.56 -13.25 12.50
N ASP A 371 -1.45 -13.05 13.82
CA ASP A 371 -0.72 -13.98 14.69
C ASP A 371 -1.36 -15.36 14.72
N LEU A 372 -2.69 -15.44 14.79
CA LEU A 372 -3.40 -16.72 14.77
C LEU A 372 -3.25 -17.41 13.42
N TRP A 373 -3.31 -16.67 12.30
CA TRP A 373 -3.05 -17.22 10.97
C TRP A 373 -1.62 -17.74 10.84
N ALA A 374 -0.63 -16.98 11.31
CA ALA A 374 0.77 -17.40 11.29
C ALA A 374 0.99 -18.68 12.13
N ALA A 375 0.41 -18.73 13.33
CA ALA A 375 0.50 -19.92 14.18
C ALA A 375 -0.18 -21.16 13.57
N ALA A 376 -1.33 -20.98 12.91
CA ALA A 376 -2.01 -22.06 12.21
C ALA A 376 -1.21 -22.55 11.00
N LEU A 377 -0.67 -21.64 10.17
CA LEU A 377 0.17 -21.99 9.03
C LEU A 377 1.47 -22.70 9.46
N GLU A 378 2.09 -22.26 10.54
CA GLU A 378 3.27 -22.91 11.14
C GLU A 378 2.94 -24.34 11.59
N ALA A 379 1.79 -24.55 12.25
CA ALA A 379 1.34 -25.88 12.68
C ALA A 379 1.11 -26.83 11.50
N HIS A 380 0.76 -26.32 10.32
CA HIS A 380 0.54 -27.09 9.08
C HIS A 380 1.67 -26.96 8.06
N LYS A 381 2.90 -26.62 8.51
CA LYS A 381 4.06 -26.37 7.63
C LYS A 381 4.26 -27.47 6.58
N SER A 382 4.25 -28.72 6.98
CA SER A 382 4.50 -29.86 6.07
C SER A 382 3.42 -29.98 5.01
N GLU A 383 2.16 -29.74 5.35
CA GLU A 383 1.03 -29.75 4.43
C GLU A 383 1.10 -28.56 3.47
N ALA A 384 1.43 -27.38 3.97
CA ALA A 384 1.59 -26.15 3.18
C ALA A 384 2.67 -26.33 2.10
N ILE A 385 3.83 -26.91 2.46
CA ILE A 385 4.91 -27.22 1.52
C ILE A 385 4.48 -28.28 0.51
N ALA A 386 3.70 -29.27 0.93
CA ALA A 386 3.23 -30.33 0.02
C ALA A 386 2.17 -29.80 -1.00
N ILE A 387 1.31 -28.87 -0.57
CA ILE A 387 0.26 -28.27 -1.44
C ILE A 387 0.87 -27.26 -2.41
N GLN A 388 1.83 -26.45 -1.95
CA GLN A 388 2.44 -25.36 -2.73
C GLN A 388 3.96 -25.60 -2.90
N SER A 389 4.77 -24.96 -2.06
CA SER A 389 6.23 -25.09 -1.99
C SER A 389 6.75 -24.50 -0.69
N GLU A 390 8.01 -24.77 -0.36
CA GLU A 390 8.69 -24.14 0.78
C GLU A 390 8.80 -22.63 0.59
N GLU A 391 9.07 -22.16 -0.63
CA GLU A 391 9.13 -20.74 -0.97
C GLU A 391 7.80 -20.02 -0.69
N VAL A 392 6.67 -20.60 -1.09
CA VAL A 392 5.34 -20.03 -0.81
C VAL A 392 5.06 -20.01 0.69
N TYR A 393 5.39 -21.09 1.41
CA TYR A 393 5.25 -21.14 2.85
C TYR A 393 6.05 -20.01 3.54
N GLU A 394 7.33 -19.85 3.22
CA GLU A 394 8.18 -18.82 3.82
C GLU A 394 7.70 -17.40 3.47
N ARG A 395 7.26 -17.19 2.23
CA ARG A 395 6.68 -15.93 1.77
C ARG A 395 5.44 -15.56 2.58
N TYR A 396 4.53 -16.51 2.81
CA TYR A 396 3.33 -16.27 3.61
C TYR A 396 3.64 -16.07 5.09
N MET A 397 4.59 -16.80 5.66
CA MET A 397 5.04 -16.57 7.03
C MET A 397 5.65 -15.17 7.20
N LYS A 398 6.49 -14.72 6.26
CA LYS A 398 7.04 -13.36 6.23
C LYS A 398 5.93 -12.31 6.15
N TYR A 399 4.94 -12.51 5.28
CA TYR A 399 3.78 -11.63 5.14
C TYR A 399 2.99 -11.53 6.44
N LEU A 400 2.52 -12.65 6.99
CA LEU A 400 1.63 -12.66 8.16
C LEU A 400 2.31 -12.04 9.38
N THR A 401 3.55 -12.44 9.67
CA THR A 401 4.30 -11.92 10.83
C THR A 401 4.71 -10.46 10.67
N GLY A 402 5.14 -10.06 9.46
CA GLY A 402 5.52 -8.68 9.17
C GLY A 402 4.34 -7.72 9.25
N CYS A 403 3.18 -8.09 8.68
CA CYS A 403 1.97 -7.28 8.81
C CYS A 403 1.50 -7.17 10.27
N ALA A 404 1.53 -8.27 11.05
CA ALA A 404 1.19 -8.23 12.47
C ALA A 404 2.07 -7.22 13.23
N ASP A 405 3.36 -7.15 12.90
CA ASP A 405 4.30 -6.20 13.49
C ASP A 405 3.97 -4.73 13.12
N LEU A 406 3.64 -4.46 11.85
CA LEU A 406 3.22 -3.12 11.41
C LEU A 406 1.94 -2.64 12.11
N PHE A 407 0.95 -3.53 12.28
CA PHE A 407 -0.27 -3.21 13.04
C PHE A 407 0.04 -2.94 14.52
N ARG A 408 0.90 -3.74 15.17
CA ARG A 408 1.30 -3.51 16.57
C ARG A 408 2.02 -2.18 16.76
N LYS A 409 2.89 -1.83 15.84
CA LYS A 409 3.67 -0.59 15.88
C LYS A 409 2.88 0.64 15.48
N GLY A 410 1.71 0.48 14.84
CA GLY A 410 0.84 1.57 14.45
C GLY A 410 1.15 2.22 13.10
N TYR A 411 1.96 1.59 12.23
CA TYR A 411 2.14 2.05 10.85
C TYR A 411 0.89 1.84 9.99
N THR A 412 0.15 0.78 10.30
CA THR A 412 -1.13 0.46 9.67
C THR A 412 -2.23 0.33 10.73
N ASP A 413 -3.44 0.63 10.32
CA ASP A 413 -4.67 0.42 11.10
C ASP A 413 -5.68 -0.27 10.19
N LEU A 414 -6.68 -0.90 10.77
CA LEU A 414 -7.85 -1.34 10.04
C LEU A 414 -9.06 -0.58 10.52
N ASN A 415 -9.81 0.00 9.60
CA ASN A 415 -10.92 0.87 9.93
C ASN A 415 -12.24 0.40 9.30
N GLN A 416 -13.32 0.46 10.07
CA GLN A 416 -14.68 0.41 9.56
C GLN A 416 -15.26 1.82 9.47
N PHE A 417 -15.60 2.25 8.24
CA PHE A 417 -16.27 3.52 7.97
C PHE A 417 -17.73 3.28 7.68
N THR A 418 -18.64 3.91 8.42
CA THR A 418 -20.08 3.90 8.16
C THR A 418 -20.43 5.18 7.41
N LEU A 419 -20.71 5.06 6.12
CA LEU A 419 -21.02 6.14 5.20
C LEU A 419 -22.52 6.18 4.92
N ARG A 420 -23.13 7.37 4.91
CA ARG A 420 -24.55 7.57 4.68
C ARG A 420 -24.80 8.46 3.46
N LYS A 421 -25.64 8.01 2.55
CA LYS A 421 -26.20 8.84 1.47
C LYS A 421 -27.24 9.78 1.99
#